data_e433578f1f18ae12aa82e48a7e526f93
#
_entry.id   e433578f1f18ae12aa82e48a7e526f93
#
_cell.length_a   1.000
_cell.length_b   1.000
_cell.length_c   1.000
_cell.angle_alpha   90.00
_cell.angle_beta   90.00
_cell.angle_gamma   90.00
#
_symmetry.space_group_name_H-M   'P 1'
#
loop_
_entity.id
_entity.type
_entity.pdbx_description
1 polymer ?
#
loop_
_entity_poly.entity_id
_entity_poly.type
_entity_poly.pdbx_seq_one_letter_code
_entity_poly.pdbx_strand_id
1 'polypeptide(L)'
;MRTVFSYLSAYKWRLTGGIFLKLIGAIAELFLPLIMAHMIDYVAPTRSVPALVLWSVGMLLVAVAAWAGNVIANRIASRIARDTTERLRADLFSKTLSLSARQTDAVTLPSLVSRLSTDTYNVHNMIGMMQRMGIRAPILLIGGVALTFLVDPVLALILLVSVPVVLVVVLVVAKKGIVLYTRLHNSVDV
;
A
#
# COMPACT_ATOMS: atom_id res chain seq x y z
N MET A 1 7.68 14.99 -8.02
CA MET A 1 6.49 14.72 -7.15
C MET A 1 5.28 15.57 -7.56
N ARG A 2 5.40 16.90 -7.65
CA ARG A 2 4.28 17.81 -7.99
C ARG A 2 3.56 17.44 -9.30
N THR A 3 4.29 17.05 -10.32
CA THR A 3 3.77 16.64 -11.63
C THR A 3 2.90 15.37 -11.55
N VAL A 4 3.35 14.33 -10.82
CA VAL A 4 2.59 13.08 -10.68
C VAL A 4 1.29 13.29 -9.93
N PHE A 5 1.29 14.16 -8.90
CA PHE A 5 0.05 14.52 -8.20
C PHE A 5 -0.95 15.27 -9.08
N SER A 6 -0.48 16.07 -10.06
CA SER A 6 -1.35 16.73 -11.03
C SER A 6 -2.10 15.72 -11.91
N TYR A 7 -1.44 14.65 -12.35
CA TYR A 7 -2.09 13.57 -13.10
C TYR A 7 -3.07 12.76 -12.25
N LEU A 8 -2.75 12.52 -10.98
CA LEU A 8 -3.64 11.83 -10.03
C LEU A 8 -4.89 12.64 -9.70
N SER A 9 -4.82 13.97 -9.72
CA SER A 9 -5.96 14.84 -9.41
C SER A 9 -7.14 14.66 -10.37
N ALA A 10 -6.88 14.22 -11.61
CA ALA A 10 -7.93 13.87 -12.59
C ALA A 10 -8.80 12.67 -12.14
N TYR A 11 -8.27 11.81 -11.26
CA TYR A 11 -8.93 10.60 -10.77
C TYR A 11 -9.35 10.70 -9.31
N LYS A 12 -9.44 11.91 -8.74
CA LYS A 12 -9.71 12.15 -7.31
C LYS A 12 -10.91 11.38 -6.77
N TRP A 13 -12.03 11.33 -7.49
CA TRP A 13 -13.23 10.62 -7.06
C TRP A 13 -13.04 9.09 -7.00
N ARG A 14 -12.36 8.52 -7.99
CA ARG A 14 -12.03 7.08 -7.99
C ARG A 14 -11.00 6.76 -6.91
N LEU A 15 -10.04 7.66 -6.69
CA LEU A 15 -9.03 7.55 -5.65
C LEU A 15 -9.70 7.54 -4.26
N THR A 16 -10.57 8.53 -3.99
CA THR A 16 -11.29 8.63 -2.72
C THR A 16 -12.17 7.41 -2.47
N GLY A 17 -12.92 6.94 -3.48
CA GLY A 17 -13.72 5.72 -3.37
C GLY A 17 -12.88 4.48 -3.09
N GLY A 18 -11.73 4.34 -3.75
CA GLY A 18 -10.78 3.24 -3.50
C GLY A 18 -10.18 3.28 -2.10
N ILE A 19 -9.81 4.48 -1.62
CA ILE A 19 -9.30 4.70 -0.25
C ILE A 19 -10.37 4.36 0.78
N PHE A 20 -11.60 4.82 0.58
CA PHE A 20 -12.72 4.56 1.49
C PHE A 20 -13.03 3.07 1.60
N LEU A 21 -13.09 2.37 0.47
CA LEU A 21 -13.30 0.92 0.45
C LEU A 21 -12.13 0.16 1.12
N LYS A 22 -10.90 0.64 0.93
CA LYS A 22 -9.72 0.11 1.59
C LYS A 22 -9.76 0.28 3.11
N LEU A 23 -10.24 1.43 3.56
CA LEU A 23 -10.41 1.74 4.99
C LEU A 23 -11.44 0.82 5.61
N ILE A 24 -12.60 0.62 4.98
CA ILE A 24 -13.62 -0.33 5.46
C ILE A 24 -13.05 -1.74 5.53
N GLY A 25 -12.35 -2.20 4.49
CA GLY A 25 -11.73 -3.52 4.48
C GLY A 25 -10.69 -3.71 5.60
N ALA A 26 -9.84 -2.70 5.83
CA ALA A 26 -8.84 -2.74 6.90
C ALA A 26 -9.49 -2.72 8.30
N ILE A 27 -10.54 -1.94 8.49
CA ILE A 27 -11.31 -1.95 9.75
C ILE A 27 -11.97 -3.32 9.97
N ALA A 28 -12.58 -3.91 8.93
CA ALA A 28 -13.17 -5.24 9.03
C ALA A 28 -12.13 -6.32 9.41
N GLU A 29 -10.90 -6.23 8.88
CA GLU A 29 -9.79 -7.11 9.30
C GLU A 29 -9.47 -6.99 10.79
N LEU A 30 -9.54 -5.78 11.37
CA LEU A 30 -9.28 -5.55 12.79
C LEU A 30 -10.36 -6.15 13.70
N PHE A 31 -11.57 -6.38 13.20
CA PHE A 31 -12.63 -7.04 13.98
C PHE A 31 -12.41 -8.55 14.10
N LEU A 32 -11.65 -9.20 13.22
CA LEU A 32 -11.43 -10.65 13.26
C LEU A 32 -10.80 -11.14 14.58
N PRO A 33 -9.70 -10.54 15.08
CA PRO A 33 -9.14 -10.90 16.38
C PRO A 33 -10.12 -10.67 17.56
N LEU A 34 -10.95 -9.62 17.50
CA LEU A 34 -11.94 -9.33 18.52
C LEU A 34 -13.05 -10.40 18.57
N ILE A 35 -13.54 -10.81 17.39
CA ILE A 35 -14.53 -11.90 17.29
C ILE A 35 -13.91 -13.18 17.82
N MET A 36 -12.65 -13.47 17.49
CA MET A 36 -11.95 -14.65 17.97
C MET A 36 -11.76 -14.64 19.48
N ALA A 37 -11.34 -13.51 20.06
CA ALA A 37 -11.23 -13.34 21.50
C ALA A 37 -12.59 -13.55 22.21
N HIS A 38 -13.66 -12.92 21.68
CA HIS A 38 -15.01 -13.11 22.19
C HIS A 38 -15.46 -14.59 22.13
N MET A 39 -15.14 -15.29 21.06
CA MET A 39 -15.45 -16.71 20.92
C MET A 39 -14.72 -17.56 21.97
N ILE A 40 -13.45 -17.27 22.25
CA ILE A 40 -12.66 -18.01 23.23
C ILE A 40 -13.15 -17.75 24.65
N ASP A 41 -13.38 -16.47 24.98
CA ASP A 41 -13.65 -16.06 26.36
C ASP A 41 -15.11 -16.31 26.79
N TYR A 42 -16.06 -16.16 25.88
CA TYR A 42 -17.49 -16.19 26.22
C TYR A 42 -18.26 -17.32 25.55
N VAL A 43 -17.95 -17.70 24.32
CA VAL A 43 -18.73 -18.70 23.58
C VAL A 43 -18.24 -20.12 23.87
N ALA A 44 -16.94 -20.35 23.87
CA ALA A 44 -16.36 -21.68 24.10
C ALA A 44 -16.70 -22.23 25.50
N PRO A 45 -16.71 -21.45 26.59
CA PRO A 45 -17.08 -21.95 27.91
C PRO A 45 -18.53 -22.45 28.01
N THR A 46 -19.44 -21.93 27.17
CA THR A 46 -20.86 -22.38 27.18
C THR A 46 -21.04 -23.78 26.64
N ARG A 47 -20.04 -24.36 25.98
CA ARG A 47 -20.08 -25.67 25.29
C ARG A 47 -21.25 -25.82 24.30
N SER A 48 -21.80 -24.69 23.85
CA SER A 48 -22.92 -24.67 22.91
C SER A 48 -22.41 -24.75 21.48
N VAL A 49 -22.55 -25.91 20.86
CA VAL A 49 -22.14 -26.12 19.46
C VAL A 49 -22.88 -25.18 18.50
N PRO A 50 -24.19 -24.92 18.63
CA PRO A 50 -24.88 -23.96 17.75
C PRO A 50 -24.33 -22.53 17.86
N ALA A 51 -24.00 -22.08 19.05
CA ALA A 51 -23.39 -20.75 19.25
C ALA A 51 -22.02 -20.65 18.62
N LEU A 52 -21.17 -21.67 18.80
CA LEU A 52 -19.85 -21.73 18.15
C LEU A 52 -19.96 -21.69 16.62
N VAL A 53 -20.88 -22.46 16.04
CA VAL A 53 -21.10 -22.44 14.58
C VAL A 53 -21.58 -21.08 14.11
N LEU A 54 -22.52 -20.43 14.82
CA LEU A 54 -23.04 -19.12 14.44
C LEU A 54 -21.93 -18.06 14.44
N TRP A 55 -21.11 -18.00 15.47
CA TRP A 55 -20.00 -17.05 15.56
C TRP A 55 -18.90 -17.35 14.52
N SER A 56 -18.62 -18.62 14.25
CA SER A 56 -17.66 -19.03 13.22
C SER A 56 -18.12 -18.61 11.81
N VAL A 57 -19.40 -18.79 11.51
CA VAL A 57 -20.00 -18.32 10.24
C VAL A 57 -19.96 -16.81 10.17
N GLY A 58 -20.29 -16.09 11.25
CA GLY A 58 -20.16 -14.63 11.31
C GLY A 58 -18.74 -14.15 11.05
N MET A 59 -17.74 -14.76 11.68
CA MET A 59 -16.32 -14.48 11.44
C MET A 59 -15.92 -14.73 9.98
N LEU A 60 -16.39 -15.82 9.39
CA LEU A 60 -16.13 -16.14 7.98
C LEU A 60 -16.73 -15.07 7.05
N LEU A 61 -17.96 -14.61 7.31
CA LEU A 61 -18.59 -13.56 6.52
C LEU A 61 -17.82 -12.24 6.60
N VAL A 62 -17.37 -11.85 7.80
CA VAL A 62 -16.52 -10.65 7.98
C VAL A 62 -15.19 -10.79 7.24
N ALA A 63 -14.55 -11.97 7.31
CA ALA A 63 -13.30 -12.23 6.61
C ALA A 63 -13.47 -12.15 5.08
N VAL A 64 -14.54 -12.76 4.55
CA VAL A 64 -14.86 -12.70 3.10
C VAL A 64 -15.18 -11.27 2.67
N ALA A 65 -15.94 -10.51 3.47
CA ALA A 65 -16.24 -9.11 3.17
C ALA A 65 -14.97 -8.22 3.17
N ALA A 66 -14.09 -8.41 4.15
CA ALA A 66 -12.81 -7.72 4.24
C ALA A 66 -11.90 -8.05 3.04
N TRP A 67 -11.82 -9.33 2.69
CA TRP A 67 -11.05 -9.78 1.51
C TRP A 67 -11.61 -9.20 0.22
N ALA A 68 -12.92 -9.28 -0.01
CA ALA A 68 -13.58 -8.73 -1.19
C ALA A 68 -13.35 -7.21 -1.31
N GLY A 69 -13.51 -6.46 -0.20
CA GLY A 69 -13.24 -5.03 -0.15
C GLY A 69 -11.78 -4.70 -0.51
N ASN A 70 -10.82 -5.45 0.02
CA ASN A 70 -9.41 -5.30 -0.32
C ASN A 70 -9.11 -5.59 -1.80
N VAL A 71 -9.69 -6.65 -2.36
CA VAL A 71 -9.52 -7.01 -3.78
C VAL A 71 -10.06 -5.91 -4.68
N ILE A 72 -11.27 -5.42 -4.41
CA ILE A 72 -11.89 -4.36 -5.21
C ILE A 72 -11.07 -3.06 -5.11
N ALA A 73 -10.66 -2.66 -3.89
CA ALA A 73 -9.82 -1.49 -3.67
C ALA A 73 -8.47 -1.59 -4.42
N ASN A 74 -7.83 -2.77 -4.39
CA ASN A 74 -6.57 -3.00 -5.11
C ASN A 74 -6.76 -2.95 -6.63
N ARG A 75 -7.90 -3.44 -7.16
CA ARG A 75 -8.24 -3.31 -8.60
C ARG A 75 -8.45 -1.86 -9.02
N ILE A 76 -9.11 -1.06 -8.18
CA ILE A 76 -9.29 0.39 -8.42
C ILE A 76 -7.90 1.07 -8.43
N ALA A 77 -7.06 0.78 -7.45
CA ALA A 77 -5.71 1.32 -7.35
C ALA A 77 -4.85 0.99 -8.60
N SER A 78 -4.90 -0.26 -9.06
CA SER A 78 -4.17 -0.70 -10.26
C SER A 78 -4.68 -0.04 -11.54
N ARG A 79 -5.99 0.18 -11.66
CA ARG A 79 -6.55 0.93 -12.80
C ARG A 79 -6.11 2.39 -12.79
N ILE A 80 -6.13 3.06 -11.64
CA ILE A 80 -5.67 4.44 -11.50
C ILE A 80 -4.18 4.55 -11.87
N ALA A 81 -3.35 3.63 -11.37
CA ALA A 81 -1.92 3.60 -11.70
C ALA A 81 -1.70 3.44 -13.20
N ARG A 82 -2.42 2.52 -13.85
CA ARG A 82 -2.35 2.29 -15.30
C ARG A 82 -2.79 3.54 -16.08
N ASP A 83 -3.98 4.06 -15.80
CA ASP A 83 -4.56 5.19 -16.55
C ASP A 83 -3.70 6.47 -16.37
N THR A 84 -3.11 6.67 -15.18
CA THR A 84 -2.16 7.77 -14.91
C THR A 84 -0.86 7.60 -15.70
N THR A 85 -0.31 6.37 -15.73
CA THR A 85 0.94 6.09 -16.44
C THR A 85 0.76 6.17 -17.94
N GLU A 86 -0.38 5.74 -18.47
CA GLU A 86 -0.72 5.84 -19.88
C GLU A 86 -0.73 7.31 -20.34
N ARG A 87 -1.40 8.19 -19.61
CA ARG A 87 -1.39 9.64 -19.89
C ARG A 87 0.01 10.24 -19.80
N LEU A 88 0.75 9.91 -18.73
CA LEU A 88 2.12 10.38 -18.56
C LEU A 88 3.01 9.96 -19.74
N ARG A 89 2.87 8.73 -20.19
CA ARG A 89 3.62 8.18 -21.34
C ARG A 89 3.24 8.88 -22.64
N ALA A 90 1.96 9.12 -22.88
CA ALA A 90 1.47 9.84 -24.05
C ALA A 90 2.02 11.28 -24.10
N ASP A 91 1.98 12.00 -22.96
CA ASP A 91 2.50 13.37 -22.87
C ASP A 91 4.03 13.42 -23.05
N LEU A 92 4.76 12.47 -22.46
CA LEU A 92 6.21 12.33 -22.67
C LEU A 92 6.55 12.03 -24.13
N PHE A 93 5.82 11.13 -24.76
CA PHE A 93 6.01 10.80 -26.18
C PHE A 93 5.74 11.99 -27.10
N SER A 94 4.61 12.68 -26.89
CA SER A 94 4.28 13.91 -27.62
C SER A 94 5.36 15.00 -27.45
N LYS A 95 5.85 15.15 -26.20
CA LYS A 95 6.93 16.08 -25.91
C LYS A 95 8.25 15.69 -26.60
N THR A 96 8.56 14.41 -26.63
CA THR A 96 9.76 13.88 -27.31
C THR A 96 9.71 14.17 -28.81
N LEU A 97 8.55 14.00 -29.45
CA LEU A 97 8.37 14.34 -30.88
C LEU A 97 8.49 15.83 -31.18
N SER A 98 8.24 16.69 -30.20
CA SER A 98 8.36 18.14 -30.36
C SER A 98 9.77 18.69 -30.11
N LEU A 99 10.75 17.84 -29.77
CA LEU A 99 12.13 18.25 -29.56
C LEU A 99 12.82 18.55 -30.90
N SER A 100 13.64 19.62 -30.91
CA SER A 100 14.54 19.88 -32.05
C SER A 100 15.70 18.88 -32.08
N ALA A 101 16.33 18.71 -33.26
CA ALA A 101 17.50 17.83 -33.41
C ALA A 101 18.57 18.12 -32.33
N ARG A 102 18.90 19.38 -32.13
CA ARG A 102 19.88 19.82 -31.11
C ARG A 102 19.47 19.42 -29.68
N GLN A 103 18.17 19.45 -29.36
CA GLN A 103 17.67 19.03 -28.03
C GLN A 103 17.69 17.52 -27.89
N THR A 104 17.39 16.77 -28.96
CA THR A 104 17.47 15.33 -28.99
C THR A 104 18.89 14.82 -28.79
N ASP A 105 19.87 15.46 -29.46
CA ASP A 105 21.30 15.15 -29.28
C ASP A 105 21.78 15.42 -27.85
N ALA A 106 21.31 16.51 -27.23
CA ALA A 106 21.66 16.87 -25.84
C ALA A 106 21.11 15.88 -24.81
N VAL A 107 19.91 15.31 -25.05
CA VAL A 107 19.28 14.35 -24.12
C VAL A 107 19.66 12.90 -24.43
N THR A 108 20.10 12.61 -25.64
CA THR A 108 20.42 11.30 -26.22
C THR A 108 19.19 10.37 -26.39
N LEU A 109 19.17 9.63 -27.47
CA LEU A 109 18.07 8.72 -27.82
C LEU A 109 17.88 7.60 -26.76
N PRO A 110 18.95 6.93 -26.27
CA PRO A 110 18.82 5.93 -25.22
C PRO A 110 18.20 6.46 -23.92
N SER A 111 18.52 7.71 -23.53
CA SER A 111 17.92 8.35 -22.34
C SER A 111 16.42 8.59 -22.53
N LEU A 112 15.98 9.02 -23.71
CA LEU A 112 14.56 9.21 -24.02
C LEU A 112 13.79 7.89 -23.98
N VAL A 113 14.36 6.82 -24.53
CA VAL A 113 13.77 5.47 -24.48
C VAL A 113 13.67 4.97 -23.05
N SER A 114 14.72 5.15 -22.22
CA SER A 114 14.71 4.77 -20.81
C SER A 114 13.61 5.52 -20.02
N ARG A 115 13.44 6.81 -20.25
CA ARG A 115 12.38 7.62 -19.62
C ARG A 115 10.98 7.16 -20.02
N LEU A 116 10.76 6.82 -21.29
CA LEU A 116 9.48 6.33 -21.79
C LEU A 116 9.14 4.91 -21.32
N SER A 117 10.12 4.08 -21.01
CA SER A 117 9.95 2.70 -20.56
C SER A 117 10.14 2.54 -19.06
N THR A 118 11.38 2.61 -18.59
CA THR A 118 11.75 2.28 -17.21
C THR A 118 11.22 3.31 -16.21
N ASP A 119 11.36 4.62 -16.49
CA ASP A 119 10.92 5.64 -15.54
C ASP A 119 9.39 5.66 -15.42
N THR A 120 8.67 5.52 -16.54
CA THR A 120 7.19 5.42 -16.48
C THR A 120 6.72 4.16 -15.77
N TYR A 121 7.44 3.03 -15.91
CA TYR A 121 7.16 1.81 -15.18
C TYR A 121 7.40 1.98 -13.67
N ASN A 122 8.47 2.65 -13.29
CA ASN A 122 8.75 2.97 -11.88
C ASN A 122 7.67 3.89 -11.29
N VAL A 123 7.18 4.87 -12.03
CA VAL A 123 6.05 5.72 -11.62
C VAL A 123 4.78 4.88 -11.44
N HIS A 124 4.49 3.95 -12.36
CA HIS A 124 3.36 3.02 -12.24
C HIS A 124 3.42 2.22 -10.93
N ASN A 125 4.59 1.59 -10.67
CA ASN A 125 4.79 0.79 -9.47
C ASN A 125 4.68 1.65 -8.18
N MET A 126 5.26 2.85 -8.19
CA MET A 126 5.19 3.78 -7.07
C MET A 126 3.73 4.15 -6.74
N ILE A 127 2.94 4.55 -7.75
CA ILE A 127 1.51 4.89 -7.56
C ILE A 127 0.74 3.69 -7.02
N GLY A 128 0.93 2.50 -7.60
CA GLY A 128 0.28 1.27 -7.16
C GLY A 128 0.67 0.89 -5.73
N MET A 129 1.94 1.01 -5.37
CA MET A 129 2.45 0.69 -4.03
C MET A 129 1.94 1.67 -2.98
N MET A 130 1.97 2.98 -3.27
CA MET A 130 1.43 4.01 -2.37
C MET A 130 -0.04 3.77 -2.04
N GLN A 131 -0.86 3.41 -3.02
CA GLN A 131 -2.29 3.17 -2.80
C GLN A 131 -2.55 1.85 -2.06
N ARG A 132 -1.76 0.80 -2.32
CA ARG A 132 -1.95 -0.52 -1.69
C ARG A 132 -1.41 -0.58 -0.27
N MET A 133 -0.17 -0.13 -0.04
CA MET A 133 0.54 -0.25 1.24
C MET A 133 0.51 1.05 2.06
N GLY A 134 0.67 2.20 1.39
CA GLY A 134 0.74 3.49 2.08
C GLY A 134 -0.51 3.88 2.85
N ILE A 135 -1.68 3.32 2.48
CA ILE A 135 -2.94 3.57 3.18
C ILE A 135 -3.21 2.47 4.21
N ARG A 136 -2.99 1.20 3.85
CA ARG A 136 -3.31 0.06 4.73
C ARG A 136 -2.42 0.00 5.96
N ALA A 137 -1.10 0.20 5.80
CA ALA A 137 -0.15 0.04 6.89
C ALA A 137 -0.40 1.00 8.07
N PRO A 138 -0.63 2.33 7.87
CA PRO A 138 -0.96 3.22 8.97
C PRO A 138 -2.28 2.87 9.67
N ILE A 139 -3.31 2.45 8.91
CA ILE A 139 -4.61 2.08 9.47
C ILE A 139 -4.49 0.85 10.37
N LEU A 140 -3.79 -0.20 9.90
CA LEU A 140 -3.59 -1.41 10.68
C LEU A 140 -2.68 -1.16 11.89
N LEU A 141 -1.68 -0.29 11.77
CA LEU A 141 -0.81 0.07 12.88
C LEU A 141 -1.58 0.81 13.97
N ILE A 142 -2.27 1.89 13.61
CA ILE A 142 -3.02 2.72 14.57
C ILE A 142 -4.19 1.91 15.14
N GLY A 143 -4.95 1.24 14.28
CA GLY A 143 -6.08 0.41 14.69
C GLY A 143 -5.65 -0.78 15.54
N GLY A 144 -4.55 -1.44 15.21
CA GLY A 144 -4.00 -2.55 16.00
C GLY A 144 -3.56 -2.10 17.38
N VAL A 145 -2.83 -0.99 17.50
CA VAL A 145 -2.45 -0.42 18.81
C VAL A 145 -3.69 -0.02 19.61
N ALA A 146 -4.66 0.65 18.98
CA ALA A 146 -5.90 1.05 19.66
C ALA A 146 -6.70 -0.15 20.16
N LEU A 147 -6.84 -1.20 19.35
CA LEU A 147 -7.52 -2.43 19.76
C LEU A 147 -6.79 -3.16 20.88
N THR A 148 -5.46 -3.27 20.79
CA THR A 148 -4.66 -3.88 21.86
C THR A 148 -4.83 -3.11 23.16
N PHE A 149 -4.94 -1.78 23.10
CA PHE A 149 -5.17 -0.94 24.28
C PHE A 149 -6.54 -1.20 24.94
N LEU A 150 -7.57 -1.51 24.12
CA LEU A 150 -8.91 -1.86 24.63
C LEU A 150 -8.96 -3.25 25.25
N VAL A 151 -8.13 -4.18 24.80
CA VAL A 151 -8.09 -5.56 25.30
C VAL A 151 -7.17 -5.67 26.52
N ASP A 152 -5.96 -5.17 26.42
CA ASP A 152 -4.95 -5.19 27.47
C ASP A 152 -4.02 -3.96 27.37
N PRO A 153 -4.15 -2.97 28.27
CA PRO A 153 -3.31 -1.78 28.27
C PRO A 153 -1.82 -2.05 28.48
N VAL A 154 -1.44 -3.12 29.19
CA VAL A 154 -0.03 -3.46 29.45
C VAL A 154 0.62 -3.97 28.16
N LEU A 155 -0.06 -4.87 27.45
CA LEU A 155 0.37 -5.35 26.14
C LEU A 155 0.45 -4.21 25.11
N ALA A 156 -0.50 -3.27 25.15
CA ALA A 156 -0.49 -2.10 24.28
C ALA A 156 0.72 -1.20 24.51
N LEU A 157 1.15 -1.01 25.77
CA LEU A 157 2.37 -0.27 26.10
C LEU A 157 3.62 -0.94 25.54
N ILE A 158 3.73 -2.26 25.66
CA ILE A 158 4.85 -3.03 25.10
C ILE A 158 4.87 -2.86 23.57
N LEU A 159 3.71 -2.95 22.92
CA LEU A 159 3.57 -2.75 21.49
C LEU A 159 3.99 -1.32 21.07
N LEU A 160 3.53 -0.31 21.82
CA LEU A 160 3.83 1.09 21.56
C LEU A 160 5.34 1.39 21.64
N VAL A 161 6.05 0.74 22.56
CA VAL A 161 7.52 0.85 22.68
C VAL A 161 8.24 0.07 21.57
N SER A 162 7.71 -1.09 21.18
CA SER A 162 8.33 -1.92 20.13
C SER A 162 8.26 -1.29 18.74
N VAL A 163 7.18 -0.56 18.41
CA VAL A 163 6.99 0.08 17.10
C VAL A 163 8.12 1.05 16.73
N PRO A 164 8.50 2.04 17.56
CA PRO A 164 9.64 2.91 17.23
C PRO A 164 10.96 2.17 17.15
N VAL A 165 11.19 1.13 17.95
CA VAL A 165 12.40 0.30 17.85
C VAL A 165 12.49 -0.38 16.48
N VAL A 166 11.41 -1.03 16.05
CA VAL A 166 11.34 -1.64 14.72
C VAL A 166 11.52 -0.61 13.62
N LEU A 167 10.90 0.58 13.74
CA LEU A 167 11.05 1.67 12.79
C LEU A 167 12.50 2.10 12.64
N VAL A 168 13.22 2.28 13.75
CA VAL A 168 14.65 2.64 13.74
C VAL A 168 15.47 1.56 13.06
N VAL A 169 15.25 0.28 13.39
CA VAL A 169 15.95 -0.84 12.75
C VAL A 169 15.71 -0.84 11.24
N VAL A 170 14.44 -0.70 10.79
CA VAL A 170 14.09 -0.64 9.36
C VAL A 170 14.78 0.53 8.67
N LEU A 171 14.79 1.72 9.27
CA LEU A 171 15.46 2.89 8.70
C LEU A 171 16.98 2.71 8.59
N VAL A 172 17.61 2.10 9.59
CA VAL A 172 19.06 1.80 9.58
C VAL A 172 19.40 0.79 8.48
N VAL A 173 18.62 -0.30 8.40
CA VAL A 173 18.79 -1.34 7.36
C VAL A 173 18.56 -0.77 5.96
N ALA A 174 17.51 0.04 5.78
CA ALA A 174 17.21 0.68 4.50
C ALA A 174 18.35 1.62 4.05
N LYS A 175 18.86 2.46 4.96
CA LYS A 175 20.01 3.34 4.65
C LYS A 175 21.26 2.54 4.25
N LYS A 176 21.60 1.49 5.01
CA LYS A 176 22.76 0.64 4.69
C LYS A 176 22.54 -0.10 3.36
N GLY A 177 21.34 -0.61 3.10
CA GLY A 177 20.99 -1.31 1.87
C GLY A 177 21.10 -0.42 0.62
N ILE A 178 20.65 0.82 0.69
CA ILE A 178 20.77 1.79 -0.41
C ILE A 178 22.25 2.07 -0.72
N VAL A 179 23.08 2.29 0.30
CA VAL A 179 24.52 2.55 0.11
C VAL A 179 25.22 1.34 -0.52
N LEU A 180 24.87 0.13 -0.10
CA LEU A 180 25.45 -1.10 -0.64
C LEU A 180 25.03 -1.33 -2.11
N TYR A 181 23.75 -1.09 -2.40
CA TYR A 181 23.21 -1.19 -3.76
C TYR A 181 23.89 -0.20 -4.73
N THR A 182 24.08 1.04 -4.29
CA THR A 182 24.77 2.06 -5.08
C THR A 182 26.25 1.69 -5.33
N ARG A 183 26.92 1.10 -4.35
CA ARG A 183 28.31 0.62 -4.52
C ARG A 183 28.42 -0.54 -5.51
N LEU A 184 27.48 -1.49 -5.45
CA LEU A 184 27.43 -2.62 -6.40
C LEU A 184 27.15 -2.14 -7.83
N HIS A 185 26.25 -1.18 -8.01
CA HIS A 185 25.91 -0.66 -9.34
C HIS A 185 27.11 0.08 -9.97
N ASN A 186 27.84 0.87 -9.18
CA ASN A 186 29.05 1.54 -9.64
C ASN A 186 30.23 0.59 -9.92
N SER A 187 30.18 -0.65 -9.41
CA SER A 187 31.26 -1.65 -9.65
C SER A 187 30.99 -2.51 -10.89
N VAL A 188 29.78 -2.48 -11.44
CA VAL A 188 29.39 -3.23 -12.65
C VAL A 188 29.51 -2.37 -13.90
N ASP A 189 29.59 -1.05 -13.78
CA ASP A 189 29.76 -0.08 -14.88
C ASP A 189 31.26 0.19 -15.22
N VAL A 190 32.19 -0.66 -14.78
CA VAL A 190 33.60 -0.74 -15.18
C VAL A 190 33.79 -2.03 -15.97
#